data_a287835168779f03711ac96c67a9e203
#
_entry.id   a287835168779f03711ac96c67a9e203
#
_cell.length_a   1.000
_cell.length_b   1.000
_cell.length_c   1.000
_cell.angle_alpha   90.00
_cell.angle_beta   90.00
_cell.angle_gamma   90.00
#
_symmetry.space_group_name_H-M   'P 1'
#
loop_
_entity.id
_entity.type
_entity.pdbx_description
1 polymer ?
#
loop_
_entity_poly.entity_id
_entity_poly.type
_entity_poly.pdbx_seq_one_letter_code
_entity_poly.pdbx_strand_id
1 'polypeptide(L)'
;MTRRRFLEGAMALALSPSLDLALAAGCRSDEHLVVIPAGPFWMGSDAKERDYAYRIGGEAARRNRWFDVELPRRRVRLSAYAIDRYLVTNVEYQRFIQETGHRAPSITEDEYQRQGYLVHAYQKVKPYLWRDGRHPDGRGKHPVVLVSLADALAYAHWRSDKEKQRYRLPIEAEWEKAARGTDGRYFPWGNRWRLGLANAEYRVGDTTEVGSYRGGVSPFGCLDMAGNVFEWTSSEFPDGKAVMKGGGSWDDQPGICRAAARHGRAKDARHILFGFRCVCEMDAATIR
;
A
#
# COMPACT_ATOMS: atom_id res chain seq x y z
N MET A 1 -11.37 -5.03 -64.26
CA MET A 1 -12.29 -5.52 -63.21
C MET A 1 -11.50 -6.33 -62.19
N THR A 2 -11.05 -5.72 -61.10
CA THR A 2 -10.21 -6.38 -60.08
C THR A 2 -10.92 -6.29 -58.73
N ARG A 3 -11.38 -7.42 -58.21
CA ARG A 3 -12.05 -7.53 -56.90
C ARG A 3 -11.02 -7.38 -55.79
N ARG A 4 -11.13 -6.35 -54.93
CA ARG A 4 -10.45 -6.25 -53.64
C ARG A 4 -11.18 -7.13 -52.63
N ARG A 5 -10.46 -8.09 -52.05
CA ARG A 5 -10.90 -8.85 -50.88
C ARG A 5 -10.62 -8.00 -49.65
N PHE A 6 -11.63 -7.71 -48.87
CA PHE A 6 -11.52 -7.22 -47.48
C PHE A 6 -11.13 -8.40 -46.57
N LEU A 7 -10.03 -8.32 -45.92
CA LEU A 7 -9.66 -9.20 -44.80
C LEU A 7 -10.24 -8.56 -43.53
N GLU A 8 -11.29 -9.21 -43.00
CA GLU A 8 -11.75 -8.95 -41.62
C GLU A 8 -10.73 -9.55 -40.65
N GLY A 9 -9.99 -8.68 -40.00
CA GLY A 9 -9.13 -9.04 -38.87
C GLY A 9 -10.00 -9.21 -37.62
N ALA A 10 -10.29 -10.44 -37.22
CA ALA A 10 -10.82 -10.73 -35.91
C ALA A 10 -9.79 -10.35 -34.84
N MET A 11 -10.07 -9.27 -34.13
CA MET A 11 -9.31 -8.85 -32.95
C MET A 11 -9.71 -9.76 -31.79
N ALA A 12 -8.94 -10.83 -31.57
CA ALA A 12 -9.07 -11.66 -30.38
C ALA A 12 -8.74 -10.80 -29.17
N LEU A 13 -9.76 -10.48 -28.35
CA LEU A 13 -9.52 -9.97 -27.00
C LEU A 13 -8.72 -11.05 -26.24
N ALA A 14 -7.45 -10.83 -26.04
CA ALA A 14 -6.66 -11.59 -25.11
C ALA A 14 -7.22 -11.31 -23.70
N LEU A 15 -8.00 -12.22 -23.16
CA LEU A 15 -8.40 -12.25 -21.75
C LEU A 15 -7.11 -12.19 -20.91
N SER A 16 -7.04 -11.22 -20.02
CA SER A 16 -5.89 -10.98 -19.17
C SER A 16 -5.55 -12.26 -18.38
N PRO A 17 -4.34 -12.83 -18.47
CA PRO A 17 -3.97 -14.07 -17.77
C PRO A 17 -4.09 -14.00 -16.25
N SER A 18 -4.32 -12.81 -15.70
CA SER A 18 -4.52 -12.59 -14.26
C SER A 18 -5.90 -13.02 -13.75
N LEU A 19 -6.95 -12.99 -14.59
CA LEU A 19 -8.31 -13.36 -14.15
C LEU A 19 -8.46 -14.87 -14.02
N ASP A 20 -7.89 -15.62 -14.97
CA ASP A 20 -7.92 -17.09 -14.96
C ASP A 20 -7.09 -17.67 -13.78
N LEU A 21 -5.98 -17.00 -13.43
CA LEU A 21 -5.14 -17.41 -12.30
C LEU A 21 -5.85 -17.21 -10.95
N ALA A 22 -6.63 -16.14 -10.81
CA ALA A 22 -7.36 -15.82 -9.58
C ALA A 22 -8.52 -16.81 -9.33
N LEU A 23 -9.25 -17.17 -10.38
CA LEU A 23 -10.32 -18.17 -10.32
C LEU A 23 -9.80 -19.58 -9.99
N ALA A 24 -8.62 -19.92 -10.52
CA ALA A 24 -7.96 -21.20 -10.24
C ALA A 24 -7.38 -21.29 -8.82
N ALA A 25 -7.09 -20.16 -8.16
CA ALA A 25 -6.40 -20.11 -6.87
C ALA A 25 -7.33 -20.09 -5.64
N GLY A 26 -8.64 -20.24 -5.82
CA GLY A 26 -9.60 -20.21 -4.71
C GLY A 26 -9.81 -18.82 -4.09
N CYS A 27 -9.02 -17.82 -4.44
CA CYS A 27 -9.25 -16.42 -4.12
C CYS A 27 -10.38 -15.91 -5.05
N ARG A 28 -11.51 -15.52 -4.50
CA ARG A 28 -12.55 -14.89 -5.30
C ARG A 28 -11.95 -13.65 -5.96
N SER A 29 -11.94 -13.64 -7.31
CA SER A 29 -11.58 -12.47 -8.09
C SER A 29 -12.69 -11.43 -7.95
N ASP A 30 -12.65 -10.68 -6.90
CA ASP A 30 -13.41 -9.47 -6.82
C ASP A 30 -12.53 -8.33 -7.41
N GLU A 31 -13.15 -7.24 -7.85
CA GLU A 31 -12.44 -6.09 -8.43
C GLU A 31 -11.42 -5.47 -7.46
N HIS A 32 -11.40 -5.91 -6.20
CA HIS A 32 -10.56 -5.42 -5.11
C HIS A 32 -9.23 -6.16 -4.95
N LEU A 33 -9.07 -7.38 -5.49
CA LEU A 33 -7.83 -8.15 -5.40
C LEU A 33 -7.03 -8.14 -6.70
N VAL A 34 -5.72 -8.06 -6.58
CA VAL A 34 -4.76 -8.12 -7.68
C VAL A 34 -3.85 -9.32 -7.47
N VAL A 35 -3.79 -10.23 -8.45
CA VAL A 35 -2.87 -11.36 -8.42
C VAL A 35 -1.46 -10.91 -8.81
N ILE A 36 -0.51 -11.19 -7.95
CA ILE A 36 0.91 -10.99 -8.18
C ILE A 36 1.54 -12.34 -8.51
N PRO A 37 2.02 -12.56 -9.74
CA PRO A 37 2.52 -13.85 -10.18
C PRO A 37 3.79 -14.25 -9.41
N ALA A 38 3.99 -15.57 -9.26
CA ALA A 38 5.24 -16.10 -8.73
C ALA A 38 6.43 -15.66 -9.59
N GLY A 39 7.59 -15.59 -8.96
CA GLY A 39 8.82 -15.31 -9.70
C GLY A 39 9.69 -14.24 -9.07
N PRO A 40 10.85 -13.96 -9.69
CA PRO A 40 11.82 -13.01 -9.17
C PRO A 40 11.44 -11.57 -9.46
N PHE A 41 11.91 -10.67 -8.58
CA PHE A 41 11.87 -9.22 -8.79
C PHE A 41 13.12 -8.57 -8.17
N TRP A 42 13.35 -7.31 -8.47
CA TRP A 42 14.39 -6.51 -7.86
C TRP A 42 13.85 -5.80 -6.62
N MET A 43 14.31 -6.21 -5.43
CA MET A 43 13.99 -5.60 -4.15
C MET A 43 15.12 -4.69 -3.69
N GLY A 44 14.77 -3.62 -2.97
CA GLY A 44 15.73 -2.68 -2.40
C GLY A 44 16.25 -1.65 -3.39
N SER A 45 17.22 -0.85 -2.98
CA SER A 45 17.79 0.25 -3.75
C SER A 45 19.29 0.12 -3.95
N ASP A 46 19.79 0.60 -5.08
CA ASP A 46 21.22 0.81 -5.32
C ASP A 46 21.62 2.27 -5.03
N ALA A 47 22.92 2.56 -5.14
CA ALA A 47 23.44 3.91 -4.91
C ALA A 47 22.77 4.95 -5.83
N LYS A 48 22.56 4.60 -7.11
CA LYS A 48 21.95 5.50 -8.09
C LYS A 48 20.50 5.84 -7.72
N GLU A 49 19.73 4.87 -7.25
CA GLU A 49 18.36 5.11 -6.77
C GLU A 49 18.36 5.97 -5.52
N ARG A 50 19.23 5.71 -4.54
CA ARG A 50 19.34 6.53 -3.31
C ARG A 50 19.82 7.95 -3.60
N ASP A 51 20.80 8.14 -4.49
CA ASP A 51 21.22 9.47 -4.91
C ASP A 51 20.08 10.27 -5.57
N TYR A 52 19.29 9.60 -6.40
CA TYR A 52 18.09 10.22 -6.95
C TYR A 52 17.09 10.57 -5.84
N ALA A 53 16.85 9.66 -4.89
CA ALA A 53 15.96 9.89 -3.76
C ALA A 53 16.38 11.11 -2.93
N TYR A 54 17.67 11.23 -2.61
CA TYR A 54 18.19 12.38 -1.88
C TYR A 54 18.07 13.69 -2.66
N ARG A 55 18.15 13.68 -3.98
CA ARG A 55 17.94 14.90 -4.78
C ARG A 55 16.52 15.42 -4.70
N ILE A 56 15.52 14.53 -4.67
CA ILE A 56 14.10 14.89 -4.70
C ILE A 56 13.41 14.76 -3.33
N GLY A 57 14.12 14.27 -2.30
CA GLY A 57 13.58 14.02 -0.96
C GLY A 57 13.66 15.21 -0.01
N GLY A 58 14.26 16.31 -0.46
CA GLY A 58 14.43 17.51 0.36
C GLY A 58 15.62 17.45 1.32
N GLU A 59 15.84 18.58 2.00
CA GLU A 59 17.01 18.77 2.89
C GLU A 59 16.94 17.88 4.13
N ALA A 60 15.76 17.72 4.73
CA ALA A 60 15.58 16.88 5.92
C ALA A 60 15.96 15.43 5.67
N ALA A 61 15.59 14.87 4.50
CA ALA A 61 15.95 13.51 4.12
C ALA A 61 17.47 13.34 4.00
N ARG A 62 18.16 14.33 3.42
CA ARG A 62 19.64 14.33 3.32
C ARG A 62 20.31 14.41 4.67
N ARG A 63 19.94 15.39 5.50
CA ARG A 63 20.53 15.65 6.82
C ARG A 63 20.38 14.44 7.75
N ASN A 64 19.20 13.80 7.73
CA ASN A 64 18.89 12.68 8.60
C ASN A 64 19.17 11.32 7.95
N ARG A 65 19.70 11.28 6.70
CA ARG A 65 20.10 10.06 5.98
C ARG A 65 18.97 9.01 5.90
N TRP A 66 17.73 9.43 5.63
CA TRP A 66 16.54 8.58 5.72
C TRP A 66 16.55 7.37 4.79
N PHE A 67 17.29 7.40 3.67
CA PHE A 67 17.35 6.30 2.72
C PHE A 67 18.49 5.30 2.94
N ASP A 68 19.35 5.54 3.96
CA ASP A 68 20.45 4.61 4.29
C ASP A 68 19.93 3.30 4.91
N VAL A 69 18.71 3.30 5.45
CA VAL A 69 18.06 2.11 6.03
C VAL A 69 17.43 1.20 4.99
N GLU A 70 17.43 1.60 3.72
CA GLU A 70 16.89 0.78 2.61
C GLU A 70 17.77 -0.44 2.39
N LEU A 71 17.12 -1.57 2.07
CA LEU A 71 17.84 -2.80 1.76
C LEU A 71 18.69 -2.63 0.48
N PRO A 72 19.86 -3.27 0.42
CA PRO A 72 20.64 -3.33 -0.81
C PRO A 72 19.83 -3.99 -1.93
N ARG A 73 19.97 -3.47 -3.14
CA ARG A 73 19.29 -4.02 -4.33
C ARG A 73 19.69 -5.47 -4.56
N ARG A 74 18.72 -6.37 -4.57
CA ARG A 74 18.94 -7.81 -4.79
C ARG A 74 17.74 -8.45 -5.48
N ARG A 75 17.96 -9.59 -6.13
CA ARG A 75 16.86 -10.40 -6.66
C ARG A 75 16.24 -11.24 -5.55
N VAL A 76 14.94 -11.14 -5.40
CA VAL A 76 14.14 -11.94 -4.47
C VAL A 76 13.09 -12.70 -5.28
N ARG A 77 12.87 -13.97 -4.97
CA ARG A 77 11.81 -14.78 -5.57
C ARG A 77 10.68 -14.93 -4.55
N LEU A 78 9.46 -14.67 -4.99
CA LEU A 78 8.25 -14.87 -4.19
C LEU A 78 7.34 -15.89 -4.89
N SER A 79 6.54 -16.62 -4.10
CA SER A 79 5.37 -17.37 -4.58
C SER A 79 4.31 -16.40 -5.10
N ALA A 80 3.31 -16.90 -5.81
CA ALA A 80 2.15 -16.09 -6.18
C ALA A 80 1.30 -15.77 -4.94
N TYR A 81 0.70 -14.59 -4.93
CA TYR A 81 -0.24 -14.13 -3.89
C TYR A 81 -1.21 -13.13 -4.51
N ALA A 82 -2.33 -12.91 -3.86
CA ALA A 82 -3.20 -11.81 -4.19
C ALA A 82 -3.05 -10.69 -3.15
N ILE A 83 -3.15 -9.44 -3.57
CA ILE A 83 -3.05 -8.27 -2.69
C ILE A 83 -4.21 -7.32 -2.97
N ASP A 84 -4.69 -6.61 -1.95
CA ASP A 84 -5.71 -5.59 -2.14
C ASP A 84 -5.23 -4.54 -3.14
N ARG A 85 -6.09 -4.26 -4.13
CA ARG A 85 -5.85 -3.18 -5.11
C ARG A 85 -5.72 -1.83 -4.44
N TYR A 86 -6.50 -1.61 -3.38
CA TYR A 86 -6.62 -0.38 -2.63
C TYR A 86 -6.20 -0.58 -1.17
N LEU A 87 -5.98 0.51 -0.48
CA LEU A 87 -5.92 0.55 0.98
C LEU A 87 -7.28 0.16 1.58
N VAL A 88 -7.28 -0.43 2.77
CA VAL A 88 -8.52 -0.65 3.54
C VAL A 88 -9.15 0.69 3.85
N THR A 89 -10.43 0.83 3.51
CA THR A 89 -11.20 2.08 3.66
C THR A 89 -11.86 2.18 5.03
N ASN A 90 -12.28 3.40 5.38
CA ASN A 90 -13.04 3.63 6.62
C ASN A 90 -14.37 2.84 6.64
N VAL A 91 -15.09 2.72 5.52
CA VAL A 91 -16.34 1.93 5.45
C VAL A 91 -16.09 0.45 5.72
N GLU A 92 -15.03 -0.13 5.14
CA GLU A 92 -14.68 -1.53 5.36
C GLU A 92 -14.26 -1.77 6.81
N TYR A 93 -13.45 -0.87 7.38
CA TYR A 93 -13.02 -0.96 8.77
C TYR A 93 -14.19 -0.76 9.74
N GLN A 94 -15.19 0.07 9.40
CA GLN A 94 -16.40 0.26 10.21
C GLN A 94 -17.20 -1.03 10.33
N ARG A 95 -17.32 -1.81 9.25
CA ARG A 95 -17.98 -3.13 9.33
C ARG A 95 -17.26 -4.06 10.31
N PHE A 96 -15.92 -4.07 10.26
CA PHE A 96 -15.12 -4.85 11.20
C PHE A 96 -15.41 -4.49 12.65
N ILE A 97 -15.39 -3.21 13.03
CA ILE A 97 -15.66 -2.83 14.43
C ILE A 97 -17.11 -3.06 14.84
N GLN A 98 -18.07 -2.92 13.92
CA GLN A 98 -19.49 -3.22 14.20
C GLN A 98 -19.74 -4.71 14.47
N GLU A 99 -19.04 -5.58 13.75
CA GLU A 99 -19.21 -7.03 13.90
C GLU A 99 -18.42 -7.61 15.07
N THR A 100 -17.31 -6.98 15.48
CA THR A 100 -16.39 -7.54 16.48
C THR A 100 -16.37 -6.79 17.82
N GLY A 101 -16.85 -5.56 17.86
CA GLY A 101 -16.65 -4.66 19.00
C GLY A 101 -15.22 -4.16 19.16
N HIS A 102 -14.36 -4.34 18.12
CA HIS A 102 -12.98 -3.86 18.18
C HIS A 102 -12.94 -2.34 18.38
N ARG A 103 -11.84 -1.85 18.94
CA ARG A 103 -11.60 -0.43 19.18
C ARG A 103 -11.71 0.39 17.89
N ALA A 104 -12.51 1.45 17.90
CA ALA A 104 -12.57 2.41 16.81
C ALA A 104 -11.25 3.21 16.68
N PRO A 105 -10.85 3.59 15.47
CA PRO A 105 -9.69 4.44 15.23
C PRO A 105 -9.80 5.76 15.98
N SER A 106 -8.99 5.92 17.00
CA SER A 106 -8.93 7.13 17.82
C SER A 106 -7.61 7.20 18.58
N ILE A 107 -7.24 8.38 19.01
CA ILE A 107 -6.10 8.63 19.89
C ILE A 107 -6.40 9.88 20.72
N THR A 108 -6.10 9.86 22.01
CA THR A 108 -6.18 11.06 22.84
C THR A 108 -4.98 11.97 22.60
N GLU A 109 -5.10 13.24 23.02
CA GLU A 109 -3.98 14.18 22.87
C GLU A 109 -2.75 13.73 23.67
N ASP A 110 -2.96 13.20 24.88
CA ASP A 110 -1.89 12.69 25.74
C ASP A 110 -1.21 11.45 25.13
N GLU A 111 -1.96 10.51 24.55
CA GLU A 111 -1.41 9.36 23.84
C GLU A 111 -0.60 9.81 22.61
N TYR A 112 -1.13 10.79 21.86
CA TYR A 112 -0.46 11.34 20.69
C TYR A 112 0.86 12.01 21.05
N GLN A 113 0.89 12.82 22.12
CA GLN A 113 2.08 13.46 22.64
C GLN A 113 3.13 12.44 23.11
N ARG A 114 2.72 11.39 23.81
CA ARG A 114 3.63 10.34 24.30
C ARG A 114 4.32 9.55 23.20
N GLN A 115 3.74 9.43 22.02
CA GLN A 115 4.37 8.75 20.88
C GLN A 115 5.63 9.47 20.39
N GLY A 116 5.79 10.77 20.66
CA GLY A 116 6.94 11.56 20.24
C GLY A 116 7.08 11.78 18.74
N TYR A 117 6.14 11.29 17.94
CA TYR A 117 6.11 11.45 16.48
C TYR A 117 5.13 12.56 16.11
N LEU A 118 5.51 13.80 16.39
CA LEU A 118 4.65 14.98 16.31
C LEU A 118 4.86 15.76 14.99
N VAL A 119 4.75 15.10 13.84
CA VAL A 119 4.86 15.78 12.54
C VAL A 119 3.72 16.78 12.35
N HIS A 120 2.54 16.49 12.93
CA HIS A 120 1.37 17.35 12.90
C HIS A 120 0.93 17.70 14.32
N ALA A 121 0.44 18.93 14.52
CA ALA A 121 -0.21 19.30 15.78
C ALA A 121 -1.51 18.48 15.95
N TYR A 122 -1.89 18.17 17.20
CA TYR A 122 -3.09 17.37 17.50
C TYR A 122 -4.38 17.96 16.90
N GLN A 123 -4.46 19.27 16.70
CA GLN A 123 -5.57 19.90 15.99
C GLN A 123 -5.77 19.34 14.58
N LYS A 124 -4.68 18.95 13.89
CA LYS A 124 -4.73 18.31 12.58
C LYS A 124 -5.23 16.86 12.67
N VAL A 125 -5.12 16.21 13.83
CA VAL A 125 -5.58 14.84 14.07
C VAL A 125 -7.09 14.77 14.31
N LYS A 126 -7.68 15.79 14.92
CA LYS A 126 -9.10 15.81 15.31
C LYS A 126 -10.10 15.46 14.19
N PRO A 127 -9.92 15.91 12.94
CA PRO A 127 -10.82 15.56 11.84
C PRO A 127 -10.83 14.08 11.46
N TYR A 128 -9.87 13.29 11.92
CA TYR A 128 -9.77 11.85 11.65
C TYR A 128 -10.32 10.97 12.77
N LEU A 129 -10.61 11.55 13.94
CA LEU A 129 -11.10 10.80 15.11
C LEU A 129 -12.51 10.26 14.85
N TRP A 130 -12.69 8.98 15.11
CA TRP A 130 -14.00 8.35 15.06
C TRP A 130 -14.81 8.67 16.31
N ARG A 131 -16.14 8.74 16.15
CA ARG A 131 -17.08 8.98 17.23
C ARG A 131 -18.17 7.92 17.20
N ASP A 132 -18.49 7.34 18.36
CA ASP A 132 -19.54 6.33 18.52
C ASP A 132 -19.43 5.17 17.49
N GLY A 133 -18.19 4.72 17.22
CA GLY A 133 -17.91 3.65 16.27
C GLY A 133 -18.15 4.02 14.80
N ARG A 134 -18.28 5.31 14.48
CA ARG A 134 -18.49 5.81 13.11
C ARG A 134 -17.30 6.64 12.64
N HIS A 135 -16.92 6.42 11.40
CA HIS A 135 -15.90 7.25 10.74
C HIS A 135 -16.42 8.69 10.53
N PRO A 136 -15.53 9.68 10.40
CA PRO A 136 -15.94 11.05 10.11
C PRO A 136 -16.70 11.14 8.77
N ASP A 137 -17.68 12.05 8.72
CA ASP A 137 -18.50 12.27 7.53
C ASP A 137 -17.65 12.63 6.31
N GLY A 138 -18.05 12.13 5.14
CA GLY A 138 -17.35 12.34 3.88
C GLY A 138 -16.07 11.48 3.71
N ARG A 139 -15.64 10.73 4.75
CA ARG A 139 -14.37 9.95 4.71
C ARG A 139 -14.55 8.46 4.46
N GLY A 140 -15.74 8.01 4.12
CA GLY A 140 -16.03 6.57 3.97
C GLY A 140 -15.08 5.83 3.05
N LYS A 141 -14.71 6.43 1.91
CA LYS A 141 -13.81 5.88 0.91
C LYS A 141 -12.33 6.27 1.09
N HIS A 142 -12.00 7.07 2.10
CA HIS A 142 -10.61 7.36 2.45
C HIS A 142 -9.99 6.15 3.15
N PRO A 143 -8.65 5.99 3.11
CA PRO A 143 -7.98 4.94 3.86
C PRO A 143 -8.27 5.11 5.36
N VAL A 144 -8.48 3.99 6.05
CA VAL A 144 -8.53 4.00 7.50
C VAL A 144 -7.14 4.37 8.05
N VAL A 145 -7.11 5.28 9.01
CA VAL A 145 -5.91 5.74 9.70
C VAL A 145 -6.11 5.71 11.21
N LEU A 146 -5.11 6.08 12.00
CA LEU A 146 -5.12 5.96 13.48
C LEU A 146 -5.26 4.51 13.96
N VAL A 147 -4.77 3.57 13.18
CA VAL A 147 -4.72 2.14 13.46
C VAL A 147 -3.29 1.72 13.75
N SER A 148 -3.08 0.89 14.77
CA SER A 148 -1.81 0.26 15.09
C SER A 148 -1.58 -1.01 14.25
N LEU A 149 -0.39 -1.60 14.34
CA LEU A 149 -0.12 -2.90 13.73
C LEU A 149 -1.10 -3.98 14.23
N ALA A 150 -1.38 -4.00 15.55
CA ALA A 150 -2.31 -4.96 16.14
C ALA A 150 -3.74 -4.79 15.61
N ASP A 151 -4.18 -3.55 15.40
CA ASP A 151 -5.50 -3.26 14.82
C ASP A 151 -5.59 -3.77 13.36
N ALA A 152 -4.54 -3.58 12.57
CA ALA A 152 -4.47 -4.05 11.18
C ALA A 152 -4.44 -5.59 11.09
N LEU A 153 -3.72 -6.25 12.00
CA LEU A 153 -3.70 -7.72 12.10
C LEU A 153 -5.06 -8.27 12.52
N ALA A 154 -5.73 -7.63 13.49
CA ALA A 154 -7.08 -8.03 13.93
C ALA A 154 -8.10 -7.93 12.78
N TYR A 155 -8.02 -6.87 11.97
CA TYR A 155 -8.84 -6.73 10.76
C TYR A 155 -8.59 -7.87 9.76
N ALA A 156 -7.33 -8.17 9.47
CA ALA A 156 -6.99 -9.24 8.52
C ALA A 156 -7.49 -10.61 9.02
N HIS A 157 -7.41 -10.86 10.32
CA HIS A 157 -7.94 -12.09 10.93
C HIS A 157 -9.47 -12.19 10.81
N TRP A 158 -10.19 -11.13 11.21
CA TRP A 158 -11.65 -11.05 11.04
C TRP A 158 -12.07 -11.28 9.58
N ARG A 159 -11.37 -10.64 8.62
CA ARG A 159 -11.65 -10.80 7.20
C ARG A 159 -11.43 -12.24 6.75
N SER A 160 -10.40 -12.93 7.29
CA SER A 160 -10.15 -14.34 7.00
C SER A 160 -11.30 -15.22 7.45
N ASP A 161 -11.82 -14.99 8.65
CA ASP A 161 -12.95 -15.75 9.19
C ASP A 161 -14.24 -15.49 8.41
N LYS A 162 -14.46 -14.25 8.00
CA LYS A 162 -15.66 -13.83 7.25
C LYS A 162 -15.68 -14.37 5.83
N GLU A 163 -14.56 -14.26 5.10
CA GLU A 163 -14.47 -14.62 3.69
C GLU A 163 -14.02 -16.08 3.47
N LYS A 164 -13.66 -16.79 4.55
CA LYS A 164 -13.14 -18.16 4.51
C LYS A 164 -11.91 -18.33 3.62
N GLN A 165 -11.06 -17.28 3.64
CA GLN A 165 -9.79 -17.21 2.92
C GLN A 165 -8.72 -16.67 3.86
N ARG A 166 -7.45 -16.96 3.62
CA ARG A 166 -6.37 -16.52 4.53
C ARG A 166 -5.88 -15.13 4.14
N TYR A 167 -6.36 -14.12 4.87
CA TYR A 167 -5.87 -12.75 4.78
C TYR A 167 -4.84 -12.46 5.87
N ARG A 168 -3.84 -11.70 5.51
CA ARG A 168 -2.80 -11.20 6.40
C ARG A 168 -2.23 -9.88 5.89
N LEU A 169 -1.40 -9.22 6.67
CA LEU A 169 -0.61 -8.11 6.15
C LEU A 169 0.47 -8.62 5.18
N PRO A 170 0.84 -7.83 4.16
CA PRO A 170 1.96 -8.14 3.30
C PRO A 170 3.27 -8.17 4.11
N ILE A 171 4.21 -9.03 3.74
CA ILE A 171 5.61 -8.78 4.09
C ILE A 171 6.17 -7.65 3.22
N GLU A 172 7.25 -7.00 3.66
CA GLU A 172 7.87 -5.90 2.93
C GLU A 172 8.15 -6.24 1.46
N ALA A 173 8.65 -7.45 1.18
CA ALA A 173 8.97 -7.89 -0.17
C ALA A 173 7.74 -8.03 -1.08
N GLU A 174 6.62 -8.49 -0.54
CA GLU A 174 5.35 -8.60 -1.29
C GLU A 174 4.82 -7.22 -1.65
N TRP A 175 4.79 -6.32 -0.66
CA TRP A 175 4.36 -4.95 -0.89
C TRP A 175 5.22 -4.28 -1.97
N GLU A 176 6.54 -4.40 -1.87
CA GLU A 176 7.48 -3.78 -2.81
C GLU A 176 7.34 -4.36 -4.22
N LYS A 177 7.17 -5.69 -4.37
CA LYS A 177 6.91 -6.30 -5.67
C LYS A 177 5.61 -5.80 -6.29
N ALA A 178 4.53 -5.73 -5.51
CA ALA A 178 3.23 -5.22 -5.96
C ALA A 178 3.33 -3.77 -6.45
N ALA A 179 4.16 -2.94 -5.78
CA ALA A 179 4.35 -1.53 -6.10
C ALA A 179 5.19 -1.31 -7.36
N ARG A 180 6.35 -1.99 -7.48
CA ARG A 180 7.36 -1.67 -8.50
C ARG A 180 7.47 -2.67 -9.64
N GLY A 181 6.70 -3.76 -9.61
CA GLY A 181 6.83 -4.82 -10.61
C GLY A 181 8.11 -5.61 -10.48
N THR A 182 8.63 -6.11 -11.61
CA THR A 182 9.80 -7.00 -11.66
C THR A 182 11.09 -6.32 -12.16
N ASP A 183 10.97 -5.15 -12.79
CA ASP A 183 12.07 -4.45 -13.47
C ASP A 183 12.89 -3.53 -12.55
N GLY A 184 12.44 -3.34 -11.28
CA GLY A 184 13.15 -2.55 -10.30
C GLY A 184 13.00 -1.03 -10.49
N ARG A 185 11.90 -0.57 -11.10
CA ARG A 185 11.54 0.86 -11.18
C ARG A 185 11.40 1.48 -9.81
N TYR A 186 11.56 2.80 -9.72
CA TYR A 186 11.55 3.53 -8.45
C TYR A 186 10.15 3.77 -7.91
N PHE A 187 9.21 4.10 -8.79
CA PHE A 187 7.80 4.36 -8.50
C PHE A 187 6.91 3.40 -9.28
N PRO A 188 5.64 3.25 -8.94
CA PRO A 188 4.71 2.41 -9.69
C PRO A 188 4.71 2.67 -11.20
N TRP A 189 4.89 3.92 -11.62
CA TRP A 189 4.87 4.38 -13.01
C TRP A 189 6.24 4.49 -13.70
N GLY A 190 7.34 4.19 -13.02
CA GLY A 190 8.70 4.26 -13.61
C GLY A 190 9.74 4.92 -12.71
N ASN A 191 10.82 5.43 -13.32
CA ASN A 191 12.01 5.88 -12.59
C ASN A 191 12.05 7.39 -12.30
N ARG A 192 11.04 8.14 -12.71
CA ARG A 192 10.99 9.59 -12.47
C ARG A 192 9.70 9.96 -11.75
N TRP A 193 9.83 10.86 -10.77
CA TRP A 193 8.67 11.47 -10.15
C TRP A 193 7.83 12.23 -11.19
N ARG A 194 6.53 12.10 -11.10
CA ARG A 194 5.56 12.82 -11.93
C ARG A 194 4.46 13.37 -11.06
N LEU A 195 4.20 14.67 -11.19
CA LEU A 195 3.11 15.33 -10.49
C LEU A 195 1.75 14.75 -10.91
N GLY A 196 0.82 14.68 -9.96
CA GLY A 196 -0.55 14.23 -10.23
C GLY A 196 -0.73 12.72 -10.37
N LEU A 197 0.32 11.92 -10.08
CA LEU A 197 0.23 10.46 -10.06
C LEU A 197 0.13 9.85 -8.66
N ALA A 198 0.26 10.68 -7.62
CA ALA A 198 0.13 10.29 -6.22
C ALA A 198 -0.34 11.46 -5.36
N ASN A 199 -0.96 11.17 -4.23
CA ASN A 199 -1.23 12.15 -3.18
C ASN A 199 0.01 12.30 -2.31
N ALA A 200 0.80 13.34 -2.53
CA ALA A 200 2.05 13.64 -1.84
C ALA A 200 2.36 15.14 -1.88
N GLU A 201 3.50 15.56 -1.33
CA GLU A 201 4.01 16.94 -1.36
C GLU A 201 3.06 17.97 -0.72
N TYR A 202 2.20 17.54 0.21
CA TYR A 202 1.21 18.42 0.85
C TYR A 202 0.21 19.08 -0.13
N ARG A 203 0.05 18.54 -1.34
CA ARG A 203 -0.77 19.17 -2.38
C ARG A 203 -2.24 19.24 -2.03
N VAL A 204 -2.76 18.21 -1.39
CA VAL A 204 -4.12 18.17 -0.84
C VAL A 204 -4.10 18.55 0.63
N GLY A 205 -3.05 18.18 1.36
CA GLY A 205 -2.90 18.40 2.79
C GLY A 205 -3.78 17.48 3.64
N ASP A 206 -4.23 16.38 3.05
CA ASP A 206 -5.11 15.37 3.65
C ASP A 206 -5.00 14.04 2.88
N THR A 207 -5.57 12.95 3.41
CA THR A 207 -5.83 11.75 2.65
C THR A 207 -6.82 12.02 1.51
N THR A 208 -6.77 11.21 0.46
CA THR A 208 -7.78 11.20 -0.61
C THR A 208 -8.53 9.88 -0.62
N GLU A 209 -9.71 9.83 -1.27
CA GLU A 209 -10.37 8.56 -1.55
C GLU A 209 -9.39 7.61 -2.24
N VAL A 210 -9.42 6.33 -1.85
CA VAL A 210 -8.54 5.31 -2.44
C VAL A 210 -8.76 5.22 -3.95
N GLY A 211 -7.68 5.08 -4.71
CA GLY A 211 -7.74 4.98 -6.16
C GLY A 211 -8.00 6.29 -6.91
N SER A 212 -7.94 7.45 -6.24
CA SER A 212 -8.12 8.76 -6.89
C SER A 212 -7.07 9.04 -7.96
N TYR A 213 -5.86 8.51 -7.80
CA TYR A 213 -4.72 8.74 -8.70
C TYR A 213 -4.54 7.58 -9.69
N ARG A 214 -5.48 7.41 -10.61
CA ARG A 214 -5.49 6.28 -11.56
C ARG A 214 -4.22 6.17 -12.43
N GLY A 215 -3.58 7.29 -12.76
CA GLY A 215 -2.30 7.31 -13.49
C GLY A 215 -1.12 6.79 -12.67
N GLY A 216 -1.26 6.67 -11.35
CA GLY A 216 -0.28 6.12 -10.42
C GLY A 216 -0.35 4.60 -10.25
N VAL A 217 -1.11 3.91 -11.09
CA VAL A 217 -1.30 2.46 -11.04
C VAL A 217 0.02 1.71 -11.18
N SER A 218 0.21 0.68 -10.36
CA SER A 218 1.39 -0.20 -10.42
C SER A 218 1.35 -1.14 -11.63
N PRO A 219 2.47 -1.78 -12.02
CA PRO A 219 2.51 -2.72 -13.13
C PRO A 219 1.51 -3.86 -13.04
N PHE A 220 1.11 -4.22 -11.83
CA PHE A 220 0.13 -5.28 -11.58
C PHE A 220 -1.29 -4.76 -11.38
N GLY A 221 -1.50 -3.45 -11.28
CA GLY A 221 -2.83 -2.86 -11.14
C GLY A 221 -3.20 -2.38 -9.73
N CYS A 222 -2.26 -2.38 -8.77
CA CYS A 222 -2.48 -1.78 -7.44
C CYS A 222 -2.45 -0.25 -7.53
N LEU A 223 -3.26 0.42 -6.71
CA LEU A 223 -3.32 1.88 -6.62
C LEU A 223 -2.84 2.35 -5.23
N ASP A 224 -2.51 3.63 -5.13
CA ASP A 224 -1.96 4.26 -3.92
C ASP A 224 -0.69 3.57 -3.37
N MET A 225 0.12 2.95 -4.27
CA MET A 225 1.42 2.36 -3.92
C MET A 225 2.53 3.41 -3.83
N ALA A 226 2.17 4.69 -3.85
CA ALA A 226 3.02 5.86 -3.63
C ALA A 226 2.15 6.99 -3.09
N GLY A 227 2.49 7.52 -1.91
CA GLY A 227 1.71 8.58 -1.26
C GLY A 227 0.43 8.07 -0.57
N ASN A 228 -0.46 8.97 -0.26
CA ASN A 228 -1.68 8.85 0.51
C ASN A 228 -1.38 8.54 1.99
N VAL A 229 -1.02 7.29 2.35
CA VAL A 229 -0.60 6.92 3.71
C VAL A 229 0.52 5.87 3.67
N PHE A 230 1.33 5.79 4.74
CA PHE A 230 2.19 4.65 5.01
C PHE A 230 1.34 3.42 5.37
N GLU A 231 1.85 2.25 5.02
CA GLU A 231 1.15 0.99 5.21
C GLU A 231 1.90 0.05 6.15
N TRP A 232 1.19 -0.50 7.13
CA TRP A 232 1.71 -1.55 7.99
C TRP A 232 2.04 -2.80 7.17
N THR A 233 3.21 -3.39 7.45
CA THR A 233 3.59 -4.73 6.97
C THR A 233 3.85 -5.64 8.16
N SER A 234 3.90 -6.95 7.93
CA SER A 234 4.29 -7.95 8.94
C SER A 234 5.80 -8.10 9.08
N SER A 235 6.61 -7.31 8.35
CA SER A 235 8.07 -7.32 8.47
C SER A 235 8.55 -6.41 9.61
N GLU A 236 9.72 -6.73 10.15
CA GLU A 236 10.31 -6.00 11.27
C GLU A 236 11.73 -5.55 10.98
N PHE A 237 12.14 -4.45 11.60
CA PHE A 237 13.53 -4.03 11.72
C PHE A 237 14.23 -4.82 12.84
N PRO A 238 15.57 -4.90 12.83
CA PRO A 238 16.34 -5.56 13.91
C PRO A 238 16.09 -5.01 15.32
N ASP A 239 15.67 -3.75 15.44
CA ASP A 239 15.31 -3.11 16.71
C ASP A 239 13.85 -3.38 17.14
N GLY A 240 13.15 -4.27 16.46
CA GLY A 240 11.77 -4.71 16.76
C GLY A 240 10.67 -3.77 16.27
N LYS A 241 11.02 -2.65 15.63
CA LYS A 241 10.01 -1.80 14.98
C LYS A 241 9.40 -2.48 13.76
N ALA A 242 8.11 -2.26 13.52
CA ALA A 242 7.47 -2.70 12.30
C ALA A 242 8.00 -1.92 11.09
N VAL A 243 8.17 -2.61 9.96
CA VAL A 243 8.45 -1.97 8.68
C VAL A 243 7.14 -1.42 8.11
N MET A 244 7.13 -0.15 7.81
CA MET A 244 6.08 0.49 7.03
C MET A 244 6.55 0.77 5.61
N LYS A 245 5.64 0.57 4.67
CA LYS A 245 5.80 0.84 3.23
C LYS A 245 4.76 1.88 2.82
N GLY A 246 4.52 2.10 1.57
CA GLY A 246 3.51 3.02 1.06
C GLY A 246 4.11 4.11 0.19
N GLY A 247 5.43 4.10 0.03
CA GLY A 247 6.08 5.14 -0.77
C GLY A 247 5.73 6.53 -0.27
N GLY A 248 5.82 6.77 1.05
CA GLY A 248 5.46 8.02 1.70
C GLY A 248 3.96 8.19 1.98
N SER A 249 3.61 9.32 2.55
CA SER A 249 2.24 9.75 2.85
C SER A 249 1.92 11.06 2.11
N TRP A 250 0.69 11.57 2.29
CA TRP A 250 0.22 12.77 1.58
C TRP A 250 1.06 14.05 1.84
N ASP A 251 1.84 14.07 2.92
CA ASP A 251 2.71 15.19 3.29
C ASP A 251 4.19 15.00 2.90
N ASP A 252 4.57 13.82 2.39
CA ASP A 252 5.96 13.49 2.12
C ASP A 252 6.47 14.01 0.77
N GLN A 253 7.79 14.23 0.73
CA GLN A 253 8.50 14.58 -0.49
C GLN A 253 8.70 13.36 -1.41
N PRO A 254 8.84 13.56 -2.72
CA PRO A 254 8.94 12.48 -3.70
C PRO A 254 9.99 11.40 -3.42
N GLY A 255 11.09 11.76 -2.79
CA GLY A 255 12.14 10.79 -2.44
C GLY A 255 11.66 9.67 -1.53
N ILE A 256 10.70 9.98 -0.64
CA ILE A 256 10.11 9.03 0.29
C ILE A 256 9.05 8.16 -0.40
N CYS A 257 8.43 8.67 -1.48
CA CYS A 257 7.36 7.99 -2.22
C CYS A 257 7.84 6.84 -3.13
N ARG A 258 9.09 6.41 -3.02
CA ARG A 258 9.63 5.28 -3.83
C ARG A 258 9.25 3.94 -3.22
N ALA A 259 9.11 2.94 -4.09
CA ALA A 259 8.78 1.58 -3.67
C ALA A 259 9.83 0.96 -2.73
N ALA A 260 11.12 1.31 -2.86
CA ALA A 260 12.19 0.82 -1.99
C ALA A 260 12.23 1.51 -0.61
N ALA A 261 11.60 2.67 -0.45
CA ALA A 261 11.58 3.38 0.82
C ALA A 261 10.92 2.53 1.93
N ARG A 262 11.47 2.62 3.13
CA ARG A 262 11.01 1.89 4.30
C ARG A 262 11.18 2.73 5.56
N HIS A 263 10.23 2.60 6.48
CA HIS A 263 10.24 3.34 7.74
C HIS A 263 9.97 2.41 8.92
N GLY A 264 10.74 2.56 10.00
CA GLY A 264 10.53 1.83 11.25
C GLY A 264 9.56 2.61 12.15
N ARG A 265 8.51 1.94 12.65
CA ARG A 265 7.58 2.53 13.63
C ARG A 265 7.30 1.57 14.77
N ALA A 266 7.09 2.12 15.96
CA ALA A 266 6.59 1.35 17.10
C ALA A 266 5.27 0.66 16.72
N LYS A 267 5.09 -0.59 17.12
CA LYS A 267 3.94 -1.41 16.69
C LYS A 267 2.60 -0.92 17.22
N ASP A 268 2.61 -0.17 18.30
CA ASP A 268 1.45 0.45 18.94
C ASP A 268 1.15 1.87 18.44
N ALA A 269 2.03 2.43 17.60
CA ALA A 269 1.84 3.78 17.07
C ALA A 269 0.55 3.92 16.27
N ARG A 270 -0.15 5.04 16.48
CA ARG A 270 -1.37 5.44 15.75
C ARG A 270 -1.20 6.85 15.22
N HIS A 271 -1.27 7.01 13.92
CA HIS A 271 -1.08 8.31 13.29
C HIS A 271 -2.02 8.49 12.10
N ILE A 272 -2.31 9.73 11.74
CA ILE A 272 -3.15 10.09 10.57
C ILE A 272 -2.48 9.76 9.23
N LEU A 273 -1.23 9.35 9.26
CA LEU A 273 -0.44 8.93 8.09
C LEU A 273 -0.31 7.40 7.98
N PHE A 274 -0.90 6.60 8.88
CA PHE A 274 -0.69 5.15 8.95
C PHE A 274 -1.99 4.39 8.69
N GLY A 275 -2.01 3.63 7.62
CA GLY A 275 -3.07 2.71 7.23
C GLY A 275 -2.51 1.34 6.86
N PHE A 276 -3.22 0.55 6.05
CA PHE A 276 -2.77 -0.76 5.61
C PHE A 276 -3.60 -1.29 4.44
N ARG A 277 -3.10 -2.34 3.81
CA ARG A 277 -3.82 -3.25 2.90
C ARG A 277 -3.50 -4.69 3.24
N CYS A 278 -4.33 -5.64 2.79
CA CYS A 278 -4.14 -7.05 3.05
C CYS A 278 -3.61 -7.80 1.82
N VAL A 279 -2.98 -8.94 2.10
CA VAL A 279 -2.66 -10.01 1.15
C VAL A 279 -3.60 -11.17 1.43
N CYS A 280 -4.14 -11.79 0.37
CA CYS A 280 -4.81 -13.08 0.41
C CYS A 280 -3.82 -14.14 -0.05
N GLU A 281 -3.60 -15.17 0.76
CA GLU A 281 -2.74 -16.30 0.41
C GLU A 281 -3.40 -17.15 -0.67
N MET A 282 -2.62 -17.55 -1.66
CA MET A 282 -3.07 -18.44 -2.73
C MET A 282 -2.61 -19.87 -2.42
N ASP A 283 -3.53 -20.85 -2.49
CA ASP A 283 -3.18 -22.24 -2.22
C ASP A 283 -2.25 -22.80 -3.29
N ALA A 284 -1.16 -23.46 -2.84
CA ALA A 284 -0.14 -24.03 -3.72
C ALA A 284 -0.70 -25.11 -4.68
N ALA A 285 -1.87 -25.66 -4.41
CA ALA A 285 -2.52 -26.70 -5.23
C ALA A 285 -3.09 -26.15 -6.56
N THR A 286 -3.23 -24.85 -6.70
CA THR A 286 -3.90 -24.19 -7.83
C THR A 286 -2.92 -23.55 -8.82
N ILE A 287 -1.61 -23.66 -8.57
CA ILE A 287 -0.53 -23.10 -9.42
C ILE A 287 0.07 -24.18 -10.34
N ARG A 288 -0.72 -25.17 -10.76
CA ARG A 288 -0.28 -26.17 -11.74
C ARG A 288 -0.82 -25.87 -13.13
#